data_fa5ce819073f0848840bb67004b9a6f7
#
_entry.id   fa5ce819073f0848840bb67004b9a6f7
#
_cell.length_a   1.000
_cell.length_b   1.000
_cell.length_c   1.000
_cell.angle_alpha   90.00
_cell.angle_beta   90.00
_cell.angle_gamma   90.00
#
_symmetry.space_group_name_H-M   'P 1'
#
loop_
_entity.id
_entity.type
_entity.pdbx_description
1 polymer ?
#
loop_
_entity_poly.entity_id
_entity_poly.type
_entity_poly.pdbx_seq_one_letter_code
_entity_poly.pdbx_strand_id
1 'polypeptide(L)'
;MNHLSHLSTLSFSGSDAKEFLQGQMTQDINSISDQSYKMTSILNPKGRIIVTGLIKEFKGNIFFIISKDLSEDCVQWLSRYILRSDVKISIEKNYIFGLNNENQKQLFKYDENQQQLNISQISMDHSRYILLADDEASLKNKSIESINESEWILS
;
A
#
# COMPACT_ATOMS: atom_id res chain seq x y z
N MET A 1 9.09 13.62 -5.87
CA MET A 1 8.10 12.97 -4.96
C MET A 1 6.71 13.46 -5.32
N ASN A 2 5.79 12.56 -5.58
CA ASN A 2 4.42 12.88 -5.99
C ASN A 2 3.42 12.37 -4.99
N HIS A 3 2.50 13.24 -4.58
CA HIS A 3 1.34 12.83 -3.78
C HIS A 3 0.32 12.11 -4.67
N LEU A 4 0.07 10.84 -4.39
CA LEU A 4 -0.87 9.99 -5.15
C LEU A 4 -2.26 10.08 -4.49
N SER A 5 -2.92 11.22 -4.63
CA SER A 5 -4.18 11.54 -3.95
C SER A 5 -5.38 10.70 -4.40
N HIS A 6 -5.26 10.04 -5.56
CA HIS A 6 -6.25 9.12 -6.11
C HIS A 6 -6.18 7.71 -5.52
N LEU A 7 -5.17 7.44 -4.67
CA LEU A 7 -5.00 6.16 -3.99
C LEU A 7 -5.45 6.23 -2.52
N SER A 8 -5.76 5.08 -1.97
CA SER A 8 -6.13 4.88 -0.57
C SER A 8 -5.49 3.59 -0.05
N THR A 9 -5.17 3.57 1.23
CA THR A 9 -4.62 2.40 1.91
C THR A 9 -5.69 1.73 2.76
N LEU A 10 -5.93 0.45 2.52
CA LEU A 10 -6.65 -0.41 3.46
C LEU A 10 -5.64 -1.12 4.35
N SER A 11 -5.91 -1.22 5.64
CA SER A 11 -5.15 -2.04 6.57
C SER A 11 -5.98 -3.22 7.06
N PHE A 12 -5.31 -4.35 7.22
CA PHE A 12 -5.87 -5.58 7.76
C PHE A 12 -5.06 -6.00 8.98
N SER A 13 -5.74 -6.17 10.09
CA SER A 13 -5.17 -6.62 11.35
C SER A 13 -6.01 -7.74 11.95
N GLY A 14 -5.46 -8.44 12.95
CA GLY A 14 -6.08 -9.60 13.58
C GLY A 14 -5.34 -10.89 13.28
N SER A 15 -5.53 -11.89 14.13
CA SER A 15 -4.80 -13.17 14.03
C SER A 15 -5.11 -13.94 12.75
N ASP A 16 -6.29 -13.74 12.19
CA ASP A 16 -6.77 -14.47 11.01
C ASP A 16 -6.61 -13.68 9.70
N ALA A 17 -6.01 -12.47 9.74
CA ALA A 17 -5.93 -11.58 8.59
C ALA A 17 -5.22 -12.21 7.38
N LYS A 18 -4.11 -12.93 7.60
CA LYS A 18 -3.38 -13.61 6.51
C LYS A 18 -4.20 -14.73 5.87
N GLU A 19 -4.80 -15.58 6.68
CA GLU A 19 -5.62 -16.69 6.19
C GLU A 19 -6.85 -16.18 5.45
N PHE A 20 -7.51 -15.16 6.00
CA PHE A 20 -8.65 -14.52 5.35
C PHE A 20 -8.28 -13.97 3.96
N LEU A 21 -7.19 -13.19 3.87
CA LEU A 21 -6.76 -12.59 2.61
C LEU A 21 -6.26 -13.63 1.59
N GLN A 22 -5.67 -14.73 2.04
CA GLN A 22 -5.29 -15.84 1.17
C GLN A 22 -6.48 -16.41 0.39
N GLY A 23 -7.65 -16.40 0.99
CA GLY A 23 -8.89 -16.83 0.33
C GLY A 23 -9.53 -15.81 -0.60
N GLN A 24 -9.10 -14.54 -0.56
CA GLN A 24 -9.72 -13.43 -1.30
C GLN A 24 -8.85 -12.88 -2.43
N MET A 25 -7.53 -13.07 -2.36
CA MET A 25 -6.56 -12.41 -3.23
C MET A 25 -5.83 -13.40 -4.15
N THR A 26 -5.36 -12.90 -5.29
CA THR A 26 -4.61 -13.70 -6.27
C THR A 26 -3.14 -13.91 -5.89
N GLN A 27 -2.58 -13.06 -5.02
CA GLN A 27 -1.22 -13.18 -4.52
C GLN A 27 -1.15 -14.20 -3.39
N ASP A 28 -0.08 -14.98 -3.33
CA ASP A 28 0.24 -15.78 -2.14
C ASP A 28 0.62 -14.84 -0.98
N ILE A 29 -0.27 -14.74 0.01
CA ILE A 29 -0.13 -13.85 1.16
C ILE A 29 1.05 -14.26 2.06
N ASN A 30 1.43 -15.54 2.07
CA ASN A 30 2.60 -15.97 2.83
C ASN A 30 3.94 -15.52 2.22
N SER A 31 3.89 -15.06 0.97
CA SER A 31 5.06 -14.54 0.25
C SER A 31 5.24 -13.04 0.32
N ILE A 32 4.30 -12.30 0.94
CA ILE A 32 4.45 -10.86 1.14
C ILE A 32 5.42 -10.56 2.28
N SER A 33 6.08 -9.42 2.20
CA SER A 33 7.05 -8.96 3.20
C SER A 33 6.96 -7.44 3.39
N ASP A 34 7.77 -6.91 4.29
CA ASP A 34 7.93 -5.48 4.52
C ASP A 34 8.87 -4.78 3.53
N GLN A 35 9.59 -5.54 2.70
CA GLN A 35 10.61 -5.01 1.79
C GLN A 35 10.03 -4.43 0.49
N SER A 36 8.98 -5.05 -0.05
CA SER A 36 8.42 -4.62 -1.33
C SER A 36 6.91 -4.80 -1.42
N TYR A 37 6.27 -3.92 -2.19
CA TYR A 37 4.89 -4.10 -2.62
C TYR A 37 4.80 -5.13 -3.74
N LYS A 38 3.82 -6.02 -3.64
CA LYS A 38 3.43 -6.95 -4.70
C LYS A 38 2.07 -6.58 -5.26
N MET A 39 1.88 -6.79 -6.56
CA MET A 39 0.55 -6.61 -7.18
C MET A 39 -0.35 -7.79 -6.84
N THR A 40 -1.60 -7.49 -6.51
CA THR A 40 -2.64 -8.50 -6.26
C THR A 40 -4.00 -8.00 -6.70
N SER A 41 -4.94 -8.92 -6.89
CA SER A 41 -6.34 -8.60 -7.19
C SER A 41 -7.26 -9.38 -6.25
N ILE A 42 -8.38 -8.76 -5.89
CA ILE A 42 -9.49 -9.43 -5.23
C ILE A 42 -10.47 -9.90 -6.29
N LEU A 43 -10.90 -11.14 -6.18
CA LEU A 43 -11.83 -11.78 -7.10
C LEU A 43 -13.18 -12.03 -6.43
N ASN A 44 -14.25 -11.99 -7.22
CA ASN A 44 -15.54 -12.52 -6.79
C ASN A 44 -15.58 -14.06 -6.92
N PRO A 45 -16.62 -14.74 -6.39
CA PRO A 45 -16.75 -16.20 -6.52
C PRO A 45 -16.83 -16.73 -7.96
N LYS A 46 -17.09 -15.85 -8.94
CA LYS A 46 -17.11 -16.19 -10.37
C LYS A 46 -15.75 -15.96 -11.04
N GLY A 47 -14.70 -15.63 -10.27
CA GLY A 47 -13.35 -15.36 -10.77
C GLY A 47 -13.16 -14.02 -11.49
N ARG A 48 -14.11 -13.07 -11.33
CA ARG A 48 -13.97 -11.73 -11.90
C ARG A 48 -13.25 -10.80 -10.92
N ILE A 49 -12.35 -9.98 -11.46
CA ILE A 49 -11.62 -8.97 -10.69
C ILE A 49 -12.60 -7.91 -10.17
N ILE A 50 -12.56 -7.65 -8.87
CA ILE A 50 -13.28 -6.57 -8.20
C ILE A 50 -12.37 -5.35 -8.09
N VAL A 51 -11.13 -5.55 -7.61
CA VAL A 51 -10.14 -4.50 -7.44
C VAL A 51 -8.74 -5.08 -7.60
N THR A 52 -7.83 -4.27 -8.15
CA THR A 52 -6.39 -4.56 -8.21
C THR A 52 -5.64 -3.50 -7.42
N GLY A 53 -4.58 -3.89 -6.75
CA GLY A 53 -3.77 -2.98 -5.96
C GLY A 53 -2.42 -3.56 -5.57
N LEU A 54 -1.73 -2.84 -4.71
CA LEU A 54 -0.41 -3.17 -4.20
C LEU A 54 -0.51 -3.60 -2.74
N ILE A 55 0.04 -4.75 -2.40
CA ILE A 55 -0.01 -5.34 -1.07
C ILE A 55 1.37 -5.51 -0.48
N LYS A 56 1.50 -5.29 0.83
CA LYS A 56 2.69 -5.62 1.62
C LYS A 56 2.34 -5.85 3.08
N GLU A 57 3.26 -6.47 3.80
CA GLU A 57 3.23 -6.54 5.27
C GLU A 57 4.08 -5.40 5.86
N PHE A 58 3.61 -4.78 6.95
CA PHE A 58 4.38 -3.80 7.69
C PHE A 58 3.97 -3.81 9.17
N LYS A 59 4.93 -4.02 10.07
CA LYS A 59 4.72 -4.05 11.54
C LYS A 59 3.56 -4.96 11.98
N GLY A 60 3.46 -6.14 11.34
CA GLY A 60 2.43 -7.14 11.67
C GLY A 60 1.05 -6.88 11.09
N ASN A 61 0.83 -5.76 10.40
CA ASN A 61 -0.38 -5.47 9.65
C ASN A 61 -0.16 -5.68 8.15
N ILE A 62 -1.23 -5.92 7.43
CA ILE A 62 -1.19 -6.01 5.96
C ILE A 62 -1.80 -4.74 5.40
N PHE A 63 -1.07 -4.08 4.50
CA PHE A 63 -1.51 -2.88 3.80
C PHE A 63 -1.81 -3.20 2.35
N PHE A 64 -2.95 -2.73 1.87
CA PHE A 64 -3.39 -2.88 0.49
C PHE A 64 -3.75 -1.52 -0.08
N ILE A 65 -2.96 -1.05 -1.06
CA ILE A 65 -3.15 0.24 -1.73
C ILE A 65 -3.97 0.03 -2.98
N ILE A 66 -5.09 0.73 -3.08
CA ILE A 66 -6.04 0.65 -4.19
C ILE A 66 -6.50 2.04 -4.64
N SER A 67 -7.27 2.10 -5.72
CA SER A 67 -7.97 3.35 -6.09
C SER A 67 -8.89 3.80 -4.97
N LYS A 68 -8.83 5.08 -4.63
CA LYS A 68 -9.59 5.69 -3.55
C LYS A 68 -11.09 5.52 -3.74
N ASP A 69 -11.56 5.63 -4.98
CA ASP A 69 -12.97 5.52 -5.33
C ASP A 69 -13.55 4.13 -5.05
N LEU A 70 -12.69 3.11 -4.97
CA LEU A 70 -13.08 1.72 -4.71
C LEU A 70 -12.90 1.30 -3.25
N SER A 71 -12.35 2.15 -2.39
CA SER A 71 -11.94 1.73 -1.04
C SER A 71 -13.13 1.34 -0.15
N GLU A 72 -14.20 2.14 -0.14
CA GLU A 72 -15.39 1.84 0.65
C GLU A 72 -16.13 0.59 0.15
N ASP A 73 -16.31 0.47 -1.17
CA ASP A 73 -16.93 -0.70 -1.78
C ASP A 73 -16.12 -1.97 -1.53
N CYS A 74 -14.80 -1.87 -1.57
CA CYS A 74 -13.89 -2.98 -1.27
C CYS A 74 -14.03 -3.45 0.19
N VAL A 75 -14.04 -2.51 1.15
CA VAL A 75 -14.27 -2.82 2.57
C VAL A 75 -15.63 -3.46 2.77
N GLN A 76 -16.69 -2.89 2.19
CA GLN A 76 -18.03 -3.44 2.27
C GLN A 76 -18.11 -4.85 1.67
N TRP A 77 -17.45 -5.08 0.54
CA TRP A 77 -17.39 -6.39 -0.10
C TRP A 77 -16.71 -7.42 0.79
N LEU A 78 -15.51 -7.14 1.27
CA LEU A 78 -14.72 -8.05 2.09
C LEU A 78 -15.40 -8.34 3.44
N SER A 79 -16.05 -7.36 4.04
CA SER A 79 -16.74 -7.50 5.33
C SER A 79 -17.84 -8.58 5.31
N ARG A 80 -18.40 -8.89 4.17
CA ARG A 80 -19.40 -9.98 4.01
C ARG A 80 -18.81 -11.36 4.25
N TYR A 81 -17.51 -11.51 4.10
CA TYR A 81 -16.79 -12.78 4.24
C TYR A 81 -16.08 -12.92 5.59
N ILE A 82 -16.03 -11.86 6.40
CA ILE A 82 -15.53 -11.90 7.77
C ILE A 82 -16.63 -12.44 8.67
N LEU A 83 -16.77 -13.77 8.74
CA LEU A 83 -17.87 -14.40 9.51
C LEU A 83 -17.51 -14.45 11.00
N ARG A 84 -16.56 -15.33 11.36
CA ARG A 84 -16.09 -15.55 12.74
C ARG A 84 -14.58 -15.33 12.88
N SER A 85 -13.94 -14.86 11.80
CA SER A 85 -12.49 -14.62 11.77
C SER A 85 -12.14 -13.36 12.55
N ASP A 86 -11.05 -13.41 13.28
CA ASP A 86 -10.45 -12.25 13.92
C ASP A 86 -9.73 -11.40 12.87
N VAL A 87 -10.49 -10.57 12.15
CA VAL A 87 -10.02 -9.67 11.11
C VAL A 87 -10.66 -8.31 11.27
N LYS A 88 -9.86 -7.27 11.32
CA LYS A 88 -10.29 -5.89 11.27
C LYS A 88 -9.77 -5.23 10.00
N ILE A 89 -10.68 -4.60 9.24
CA ILE A 89 -10.35 -3.81 8.05
C ILE A 89 -10.55 -2.34 8.38
N SER A 90 -9.58 -1.50 8.04
CA SER A 90 -9.67 -0.04 8.21
C SER A 90 -9.19 0.68 6.95
N ILE A 91 -9.79 1.83 6.63
CA ILE A 91 -9.26 2.76 5.65
C ILE A 91 -8.34 3.72 6.40
N GLU A 92 -7.06 3.73 6.03
CA GLU A 92 -6.05 4.52 6.72
C GLU A 92 -6.09 5.99 6.29
N LYS A 93 -5.87 6.87 7.25
CA LYS A 93 -5.73 8.33 7.01
C LYS A 93 -4.26 8.68 6.81
N ASN A 94 -3.62 8.06 5.85
CA ASN A 94 -2.23 8.34 5.51
C ASN A 94 -2.13 9.00 4.13
N TYR A 95 -0.97 9.60 3.87
CA TYR A 95 -0.60 10.14 2.59
C TYR A 95 0.24 9.12 1.83
N ILE A 96 -0.05 8.96 0.54
CA ILE A 96 0.65 8.03 -0.34
C ILE A 96 1.49 8.85 -1.30
N PHE A 97 2.80 8.60 -1.35
CA PHE A 97 3.70 9.29 -2.26
C PHE A 97 4.42 8.28 -3.15
N GLY A 98 4.45 8.60 -4.45
CA GLY A 98 5.31 7.92 -5.40
C GLY A 98 6.70 8.54 -5.42
N LEU A 99 7.74 7.71 -5.40
CA LEU A 99 9.13 8.10 -5.41
C LEU A 99 9.87 7.39 -6.54
N ASN A 100 10.85 8.09 -7.15
CA ASN A 100 11.86 7.48 -8.01
C ASN A 100 13.15 7.18 -7.22
N ASN A 101 14.14 6.58 -7.87
CA ASN A 101 15.43 6.25 -7.26
C ASN A 101 16.15 7.46 -6.65
N GLU A 102 16.04 8.64 -7.25
CA GLU A 102 16.72 9.86 -6.75
C GLU A 102 16.04 10.37 -5.49
N ASN A 103 14.72 10.46 -5.50
CA ASN A 103 13.95 10.87 -4.33
C ASN A 103 14.16 9.90 -3.15
N GLN A 104 14.19 8.61 -3.42
CA GLN A 104 14.44 7.58 -2.41
C GLN A 104 15.82 7.75 -1.76
N LYS A 105 16.88 7.95 -2.56
CA LYS A 105 18.23 8.19 -2.06
C LYS A 105 18.33 9.47 -1.22
N GLN A 106 17.61 10.53 -1.60
CA GLN A 106 17.58 11.77 -0.83
C GLN A 106 16.91 11.55 0.54
N LEU A 107 15.77 10.85 0.57
CA LEU A 107 15.06 10.54 1.83
C LEU A 107 15.90 9.69 2.78
N PHE A 108 16.61 8.68 2.28
CA PHE A 108 17.47 7.84 3.10
C PHE A 108 18.68 8.57 3.69
N LYS A 109 19.18 9.64 3.07
CA LYS A 109 20.23 10.49 3.64
C LYS A 109 19.77 11.26 4.90
N TYR A 110 18.45 11.52 5.02
CA TYR A 110 17.87 12.26 6.14
C TYR A 110 17.34 11.35 7.26
N ASP A 111 17.14 10.06 6.98
CA ASP A 111 16.65 9.09 7.94
C ASP A 111 17.78 8.13 8.34
N GLU A 112 18.65 8.56 9.27
CA GLU A 112 19.69 7.71 9.85
C GLU A 112 19.13 6.48 10.58
N ASN A 113 17.83 6.50 10.89
CA ASN A 113 17.07 5.42 11.51
C ASN A 113 16.00 4.86 10.58
N GLN A 114 16.32 4.28 9.44
CA GLN A 114 15.46 3.68 8.40
C GLN A 114 14.11 3.06 8.86
N GLN A 115 13.82 3.09 10.14
CA GLN A 115 12.64 2.50 10.79
C GLN A 115 11.41 3.43 10.87
N GLN A 116 11.57 4.74 10.59
CA GLN A 116 10.47 5.71 10.74
C GLN A 116 9.67 5.90 9.45
N LEU A 117 10.30 5.77 8.29
CA LEU A 117 9.63 5.95 7.00
C LEU A 117 9.21 4.61 6.40
N ASN A 118 7.91 4.47 6.13
CA ASN A 118 7.37 3.31 5.45
C ASN A 118 7.58 3.43 3.94
N ILE A 119 8.83 3.29 3.49
CA ILE A 119 9.23 3.31 2.09
C ILE A 119 9.46 1.87 1.63
N SER A 120 8.83 1.48 0.51
CA SER A 120 9.06 0.16 -0.08
C SER A 120 9.04 0.22 -1.59
N GLN A 121 9.87 -0.60 -2.21
CA GLN A 121 9.95 -0.76 -3.65
C GLN A 121 8.71 -1.47 -4.20
N ILE A 122 8.32 -1.17 -5.44
CA ILE A 122 7.33 -1.96 -6.17
C ILE A 122 8.06 -3.13 -6.82
N SER A 123 7.67 -4.37 -6.50
CA SER A 123 8.42 -5.57 -6.91
C SER A 123 8.54 -5.78 -8.43
N MET A 124 7.60 -5.23 -9.21
CA MET A 124 7.61 -5.32 -10.68
C MET A 124 8.38 -4.19 -11.36
N ASP A 125 8.76 -3.15 -10.60
CA ASP A 125 9.46 -1.97 -11.11
C ASP A 125 10.50 -1.49 -10.10
N HIS A 126 11.74 -1.87 -10.34
CA HIS A 126 12.86 -1.55 -9.45
C HIS A 126 13.23 -0.07 -9.40
N SER A 127 12.60 0.78 -10.22
CA SER A 127 12.82 2.23 -10.23
C SER A 127 11.81 3.01 -9.40
N ARG A 128 10.73 2.36 -8.95
CA ARG A 128 9.61 3.00 -8.25
C ARG A 128 9.46 2.52 -6.82
N TYR A 129 9.13 3.48 -5.96
CA TYR A 129 8.90 3.25 -4.53
C TYR A 129 7.62 3.94 -4.09
N ILE A 130 6.99 3.38 -3.09
CA ILE A 130 5.85 3.97 -2.39
C ILE A 130 6.31 4.34 -0.98
N LEU A 131 5.97 5.56 -0.58
CA LEU A 131 6.08 6.03 0.79
C LEU A 131 4.69 6.23 1.36
N LEU A 132 4.42 5.64 2.52
CA LEU A 132 3.26 5.95 3.35
C LEU A 132 3.69 6.88 4.48
N ALA A 133 3.02 8.02 4.64
CA ALA A 133 3.29 8.99 5.68
C ALA A 133 2.00 9.36 6.42
N ASP A 134 2.07 9.42 7.75
CA ASP A 134 0.94 9.80 8.59
C ASP A 134 0.67 11.30 8.56
N ASP A 135 1.71 12.11 8.24
CA ASP A 135 1.65 13.57 8.20
C ASP A 135 2.41 14.11 6.99
N GLU A 136 1.72 14.96 6.21
CA GLU A 136 2.33 15.66 5.07
C GLU A 136 3.40 16.68 5.50
N ALA A 137 3.25 17.28 6.69
CA ALA A 137 4.18 18.29 7.19
C ALA A 137 5.56 17.71 7.51
N SER A 138 5.62 16.45 7.95
CA SER A 138 6.88 15.74 8.23
C SER A 138 7.76 15.58 6.98
N LEU A 139 7.18 15.68 5.79
CA LEU A 139 7.86 15.54 4.50
C LEU A 139 8.22 16.89 3.85
N LYS A 140 7.41 17.95 4.09
CA LYS A 140 7.64 19.30 3.52
C LYS A 140 8.95 19.93 3.98
N ASN A 141 9.41 19.60 5.18
CA ASN A 141 10.69 20.09 5.71
C ASN A 141 11.92 19.43 5.07
N LYS A 142 11.74 18.43 4.22
CA LYS A 142 12.85 17.64 3.64
C LYS A 142 13.22 18.05 2.20
N SER A 143 12.77 19.23 1.70
CA SER A 143 13.16 19.85 0.42
C SER A 143 13.28 18.87 -0.76
N ILE A 144 12.33 17.98 -0.94
CA ILE A 144 12.33 17.01 -2.04
C ILE A 144 11.59 17.63 -3.22
N GLU A 145 12.25 17.75 -4.37
CA GLU A 145 11.65 18.27 -5.59
C GLU A 145 10.43 17.42 -5.97
N SER A 146 9.29 18.08 -6.21
CA SER A 146 8.08 17.43 -6.67
C SER A 146 8.18 17.12 -8.15
N ILE A 147 8.06 15.85 -8.51
CA ILE A 147 7.83 15.40 -9.87
C ILE A 147 6.31 15.41 -10.12
N ASN A 148 5.86 15.68 -11.32
CA ASN A 148 4.45 15.68 -11.65
C ASN A 148 3.87 14.25 -11.53
N GLU A 149 2.67 14.11 -10.98
CA GLU A 149 1.98 12.82 -10.79
C GLU A 149 1.89 12.01 -12.10
N SER A 150 1.62 12.70 -13.23
CA SER A 150 1.58 12.08 -14.55
C SER A 150 2.92 11.49 -15.01
N GLU A 151 4.04 12.12 -14.64
CA GLU A 151 5.37 11.60 -14.98
C GLU A 151 5.72 10.35 -14.18
N TRP A 152 5.25 10.24 -12.94
CA TRP A 152 5.48 9.05 -12.14
C TRP A 152 4.67 7.84 -12.63
N ILE A 153 3.45 8.07 -13.14
CA ILE A 153 2.58 7.01 -13.69
C ILE A 153 3.09 6.49 -15.04
N LEU A 154 3.66 7.38 -15.86
CA LEU A 154 4.11 7.07 -17.22
C LEU A 154 5.58 6.66 -17.31
N SER A 155 6.38 6.86 -16.29
CA SER A 155 7.79 6.45 -16.23
C SER A 155 7.93 5.01 -15.76
#